data_315a8b255c735ec9f997dc905454a5b4
#
_entry.id   315a8b255c735ec9f997dc905454a5b4
#
_cell.length_a   1.000
_cell.length_b   1.000
_cell.length_c   1.000
_cell.angle_alpha   90.00
_cell.angle_beta   90.00
_cell.angle_gamma   90.00
#
_symmetry.space_group_name_H-M   'P 1'
#
loop_
_entity.id
_entity.type
_entity.pdbx_description
1 polymer ?
#
loop_
_entity_poly.entity_id
_entity_poly.type
_entity_poly.pdbx_seq_one_letter_code
_entity_poly.pdbx_strand_id
1 'polypeptide(L)'
;MSSSNTPSWTEQLLALQGRPIANQDRQRAALHLVDWFGSVMLGHHSAAGEAISRWAAHASKGACWTVGGQYLNCESAALSNGSLGNIYELDDLHRGAVVHPADTIMAAALAVAQREKVSPQAFLDAVVRGYEVAIRVGLLAGTPHYQHWYSTATCGVFGAATACASLLQLDVHQATNALAQAGMQASGVWQCRMESGFSKQLSSGRSAQSGVLAADLAAAGMAGPRHILEGQRRAMKQLQHPLITIQLHQP
;
A
#
# COMPACT_ATOMS: atom_id res chain seq x y z
N MET A 1 -28.93 -17.63 -0.29
CA MET A 1 -27.46 -17.81 -0.24
C MET A 1 -27.08 -17.82 1.23
N SER A 2 -26.63 -18.95 1.77
CA SER A 2 -26.25 -19.09 3.18
C SER A 2 -25.02 -18.23 3.43
N SER A 3 -25.13 -17.17 4.24
CA SER A 3 -24.00 -16.43 4.75
C SER A 3 -23.22 -17.39 5.67
N SER A 4 -22.10 -17.93 5.19
CA SER A 4 -21.19 -18.65 6.07
C SER A 4 -20.73 -17.67 7.15
N ASN A 5 -20.92 -18.04 8.41
CA ASN A 5 -20.53 -17.24 9.58
C ASN A 5 -18.99 -17.18 9.77
N THR A 6 -18.24 -17.72 8.81
CA THR A 6 -16.76 -17.77 8.84
C THR A 6 -16.22 -16.42 8.38
N PRO A 7 -15.30 -15.78 9.15
CA PRO A 7 -14.66 -14.54 8.74
C PRO A 7 -13.94 -14.70 7.41
N SER A 8 -14.07 -13.71 6.52
CA SER A 8 -13.29 -13.63 5.28
C SER A 8 -11.79 -13.48 5.59
N TRP A 9 -10.93 -13.76 4.62
CA TRP A 9 -9.48 -13.51 4.79
C TRP A 9 -9.20 -12.03 5.05
N THR A 10 -9.94 -11.14 4.41
CA THR A 10 -9.87 -9.69 4.64
C THR A 10 -10.16 -9.37 6.10
N GLU A 11 -11.25 -9.90 6.67
CA GLU A 11 -11.60 -9.68 8.07
C GLU A 11 -10.59 -10.29 9.03
N GLN A 12 -10.03 -11.46 8.70
CA GLN A 12 -8.96 -12.07 9.50
C GLN A 12 -7.68 -11.20 9.50
N LEU A 13 -7.28 -10.63 8.35
CA LEU A 13 -6.16 -9.69 8.27
C LEU A 13 -6.43 -8.44 9.11
N LEU A 14 -7.63 -7.89 9.03
CA LEU A 14 -8.01 -6.69 9.79
C LEU A 14 -8.10 -6.95 11.29
N ALA A 15 -8.48 -8.16 11.72
CA ALA A 15 -8.46 -8.54 13.13
C ALA A 15 -7.05 -8.45 13.75
N LEU A 16 -5.99 -8.62 12.95
CA LEU A 16 -4.62 -8.44 13.40
C LEU A 16 -4.29 -6.98 13.75
N GLN A 17 -5.01 -6.04 13.18
CA GLN A 17 -4.77 -4.59 13.38
C GLN A 17 -5.20 -4.09 14.76
N GLY A 18 -6.07 -4.81 15.46
CA GLY A 18 -6.42 -4.56 16.85
C GLY A 18 -5.29 -4.88 17.84
N ARG A 19 -4.19 -5.50 17.39
CA ARG A 19 -3.07 -5.84 18.28
C ARG A 19 -2.28 -4.59 18.68
N PRO A 20 -1.80 -4.53 19.92
CA PRO A 20 -0.87 -3.48 20.35
C PRO A 20 0.41 -3.52 19.51
N ILE A 21 0.90 -2.36 19.10
CA ILE A 21 2.18 -2.23 18.41
C ILE A 21 3.26 -1.94 19.44
N ALA A 22 4.33 -2.74 19.44
CA ALA A 22 5.43 -2.56 20.35
C ALA A 22 6.30 -1.35 19.96
N ASN A 23 7.00 -0.76 20.93
CA ASN A 23 7.92 0.34 20.65
C ASN A 23 9.04 -0.06 19.68
N GLN A 24 9.49 -1.31 19.71
CA GLN A 24 10.50 -1.83 18.80
C GLN A 24 9.99 -1.80 17.34
N ASP A 25 8.72 -2.10 17.10
CA ASP A 25 8.13 -2.06 15.76
C ASP A 25 8.05 -0.63 15.24
N ARG A 26 7.67 0.33 16.10
CA ARG A 26 7.70 1.77 15.76
C ARG A 26 9.10 2.26 15.43
N GLN A 27 10.11 1.85 16.22
CA GLN A 27 11.51 2.19 15.94
C GLN A 27 11.95 1.63 14.59
N ARG A 28 11.58 0.39 14.28
CA ARG A 28 11.86 -0.22 12.98
C ARG A 28 11.16 0.55 11.85
N ALA A 29 9.89 0.88 11.99
CA ALA A 29 9.15 1.67 11.02
C ALA A 29 9.77 3.07 10.80
N ALA A 30 10.28 3.71 11.86
CA ALA A 30 10.99 4.97 11.75
C ALA A 30 12.31 4.84 10.96
N LEU A 31 13.06 3.75 11.12
CA LEU A 31 14.25 3.49 10.31
C LEU A 31 13.89 3.26 8.82
N HIS A 32 12.84 2.50 8.54
CA HIS A 32 12.34 2.34 7.17
C HIS A 32 11.86 3.66 6.56
N LEU A 33 11.28 4.56 7.36
CA LEU A 33 10.92 5.91 6.88
C LEU A 33 12.15 6.71 6.44
N VAL A 34 13.24 6.67 7.22
CA VAL A 34 14.49 7.37 6.88
C VAL A 34 15.10 6.77 5.62
N ASP A 35 15.15 5.46 5.51
CA ASP A 35 15.64 4.72 4.35
C ASP A 35 14.87 5.08 3.09
N TRP A 36 13.52 4.96 3.15
CA TRP A 36 12.63 5.33 2.05
C TRP A 36 12.78 6.80 1.66
N PHE A 37 12.89 7.71 2.63
CA PHE A 37 13.07 9.13 2.35
C PHE A 37 14.37 9.40 1.57
N GLY A 38 15.46 8.73 1.94
CA GLY A 38 16.72 8.78 1.21
C GLY A 38 16.56 8.31 -0.25
N SER A 39 15.86 7.20 -0.45
CA SER A 39 15.57 6.65 -1.78
C SER A 39 14.72 7.61 -2.63
N VAL A 40 13.68 8.21 -2.05
CA VAL A 40 12.82 9.21 -2.72
C VAL A 40 13.60 10.46 -3.11
N MET A 41 14.49 10.95 -2.23
CA MET A 41 15.36 12.10 -2.52
C MET A 41 16.27 11.83 -3.72
N LEU A 42 16.88 10.65 -3.77
CA LEU A 42 17.70 10.24 -4.92
C LEU A 42 16.84 10.13 -6.19
N GLY A 43 15.71 9.48 -6.10
CA GLY A 43 14.78 9.32 -7.22
C GLY A 43 14.27 10.64 -7.78
N HIS A 44 14.08 11.65 -6.94
CA HIS A 44 13.65 12.98 -7.37
C HIS A 44 14.65 13.62 -8.37
N HIS A 45 15.95 13.38 -8.21
CA HIS A 45 17.00 13.91 -9.07
C HIS A 45 17.25 13.08 -10.35
N SER A 46 16.40 12.10 -10.65
CA SER A 46 16.47 11.29 -11.86
C SER A 46 15.62 11.86 -13.01
N ALA A 47 15.82 11.36 -14.23
CA ALA A 47 14.96 11.70 -15.37
C ALA A 47 13.47 11.34 -15.12
N ALA A 48 13.20 10.26 -14.40
CA ALA A 48 11.84 9.91 -13.96
C ALA A 48 11.30 10.91 -12.95
N GLY A 49 12.12 11.32 -11.98
CA GLY A 49 11.77 12.34 -11.00
C GLY A 49 11.42 13.68 -11.63
N GLU A 50 12.19 14.10 -12.65
CA GLU A 50 11.86 15.30 -13.43
C GLU A 50 10.51 15.18 -14.16
N ALA A 51 10.21 14.01 -14.75
CA ALA A 51 8.94 13.78 -15.42
C ALA A 51 7.76 13.84 -14.43
N ILE A 52 7.90 13.23 -13.26
CA ILE A 52 6.92 13.28 -12.18
C ILE A 52 6.74 14.71 -11.66
N SER A 53 7.82 15.46 -11.50
CA SER A 53 7.78 16.86 -11.06
C SER A 53 7.06 17.76 -12.06
N ARG A 54 7.26 17.56 -13.37
CA ARG A 54 6.52 18.28 -14.42
C ARG A 54 5.03 17.95 -14.38
N TRP A 55 4.67 16.68 -14.21
CA TRP A 55 3.27 16.28 -14.05
C TRP A 55 2.66 16.90 -12.78
N ALA A 56 3.35 16.83 -11.66
CA ALA A 56 2.92 17.32 -10.36
C ALA A 56 2.67 18.86 -10.37
N ALA A 57 3.37 19.60 -11.23
CA ALA A 57 3.15 21.04 -11.38
C ALA A 57 1.71 21.38 -11.84
N HIS A 58 1.08 20.47 -12.59
CA HIS A 58 -0.28 20.58 -13.11
C HIS A 58 -1.32 19.84 -12.28
N ALA A 59 -0.91 19.06 -11.29
CA ALA A 59 -1.81 18.31 -10.41
C ALA A 59 -2.56 19.26 -9.43
N SER A 60 -3.68 18.76 -8.91
CA SER A 60 -4.52 19.53 -7.97
C SER A 60 -3.74 19.87 -6.69
N LYS A 61 -3.77 21.14 -6.32
CA LYS A 61 -3.11 21.65 -5.12
C LYS A 61 -3.87 21.23 -3.85
N GLY A 62 -3.14 21.18 -2.72
CA GLY A 62 -3.68 20.79 -1.42
C GLY A 62 -2.66 20.96 -0.31
N ALA A 63 -2.83 20.23 0.79
CA ALA A 63 -2.02 20.39 2.00
C ALA A 63 -0.87 19.36 2.11
N CYS A 64 -0.78 18.40 1.17
CA CYS A 64 0.19 17.31 1.28
C CYS A 64 1.48 17.65 0.53
N TRP A 65 2.58 17.64 1.26
CA TRP A 65 3.91 17.94 0.74
C TRP A 65 4.47 16.78 -0.10
N THR A 66 5.19 17.14 -1.16
CA THR A 66 5.98 16.20 -1.97
C THR A 66 7.46 16.53 -1.87
N VAL A 67 8.33 15.54 -2.09
CA VAL A 67 9.78 15.71 -2.09
C VAL A 67 10.23 16.77 -3.13
N GLY A 68 9.48 16.95 -4.21
CA GLY A 68 9.69 18.03 -5.18
C GLY A 68 9.32 19.44 -4.68
N GLY A 69 8.98 19.61 -3.41
CA GLY A 69 8.66 20.91 -2.80
C GLY A 69 7.27 21.44 -3.14
N GLN A 70 6.41 20.64 -3.74
CA GLN A 70 5.05 21.02 -4.12
C GLN A 70 4.05 20.59 -3.05
N TYR A 71 2.97 21.33 -2.90
CA TYR A 71 1.85 20.99 -2.05
C TYR A 71 0.66 20.59 -2.93
N LEU A 72 0.27 19.32 -2.84
CA LEU A 72 -0.76 18.70 -3.68
C LEU A 72 -1.93 18.18 -2.84
N ASN A 73 -3.03 17.79 -3.52
CA ASN A 73 -4.05 16.97 -2.86
C ASN A 73 -3.46 15.62 -2.45
N CYS A 74 -4.14 14.93 -1.53
CA CYS A 74 -3.62 13.72 -0.89
C CYS A 74 -3.24 12.63 -1.91
N GLU A 75 -4.11 12.36 -2.86
CA GLU A 75 -3.91 11.33 -3.88
C GLU A 75 -2.71 11.64 -4.80
N SER A 76 -2.59 12.90 -5.25
CA SER A 76 -1.49 13.31 -6.13
C SER A 76 -0.15 13.33 -5.40
N ALA A 77 -0.13 13.69 -4.10
CA ALA A 77 1.07 13.63 -3.28
C ALA A 77 1.52 12.17 -3.05
N ALA A 78 0.58 11.26 -2.77
CA ALA A 78 0.85 9.84 -2.62
C ALA A 78 1.44 9.25 -3.93
N LEU A 79 0.84 9.56 -5.09
CA LEU A 79 1.36 9.12 -6.38
C LEU A 79 2.77 9.67 -6.63
N SER A 80 2.99 10.96 -6.41
CA SER A 80 4.28 11.62 -6.66
C SER A 80 5.38 10.99 -5.82
N ASN A 81 5.22 10.95 -4.50
CA ASN A 81 6.24 10.42 -3.59
C ASN A 81 6.45 8.91 -3.76
N GLY A 82 5.37 8.13 -3.95
CA GLY A 82 5.43 6.69 -4.13
C GLY A 82 6.03 6.25 -5.48
N SER A 83 6.08 7.14 -6.46
CA SER A 83 6.75 6.85 -7.73
C SER A 83 8.25 7.12 -7.70
N LEU A 84 8.78 7.72 -6.66
CA LEU A 84 10.19 8.14 -6.58
C LEU A 84 11.09 7.17 -5.84
N GLY A 85 10.57 6.43 -4.86
CA GLY A 85 11.37 5.64 -3.92
C GLY A 85 12.08 4.46 -4.59
N ASN A 86 11.41 3.76 -5.51
CA ASN A 86 11.94 2.55 -6.16
C ASN A 86 12.72 2.81 -7.47
N ILE A 87 13.11 4.06 -7.77
CA ILE A 87 13.79 4.37 -9.05
C ILE A 87 15.14 3.67 -9.14
N TYR A 88 15.89 3.61 -8.05
CA TYR A 88 17.20 2.98 -7.97
C TYR A 88 17.19 1.64 -7.22
N GLU A 89 16.02 1.14 -6.84
CA GLU A 89 15.86 -0.12 -6.09
C GLU A 89 16.70 -0.16 -4.80
N LEU A 90 16.80 0.96 -4.11
CA LEU A 90 17.52 1.11 -2.83
C LEU A 90 16.59 1.04 -1.63
N ASP A 91 15.28 1.10 -1.87
CA ASP A 91 14.23 0.98 -0.87
C ASP A 91 14.11 -0.45 -0.32
N ASP A 92 13.42 -0.59 0.80
CA ASP A 92 13.29 -1.85 1.50
C ASP A 92 12.59 -2.94 0.66
N LEU A 93 12.92 -4.19 0.94
CA LEU A 93 12.35 -5.35 0.26
C LEU A 93 12.07 -6.50 1.24
N HIS A 94 10.83 -6.95 1.27
CA HIS A 94 10.51 -8.24 1.90
C HIS A 94 10.66 -9.38 0.89
N ARG A 95 11.77 -10.14 0.99
CA ARG A 95 12.16 -11.15 -0.01
C ARG A 95 11.13 -12.25 -0.21
N GLY A 96 10.53 -12.76 0.86
CA GLY A 96 9.55 -13.85 0.77
C GLY A 96 8.25 -13.44 0.07
N ALA A 97 7.82 -12.20 0.23
CA ALA A 97 6.63 -11.65 -0.42
C ALA A 97 6.94 -11.01 -1.79
N VAL A 98 8.21 -10.74 -2.07
CA VAL A 98 8.70 -9.99 -3.24
C VAL A 98 7.99 -8.64 -3.37
N VAL A 99 7.93 -7.90 -2.26
CA VAL A 99 7.23 -6.60 -2.15
C VAL A 99 8.20 -5.58 -1.58
N HIS A 100 8.23 -4.39 -2.19
CA HIS A 100 8.85 -3.18 -1.65
C HIS A 100 7.78 -2.37 -0.92
N PRO A 101 7.61 -2.54 0.42
CA PRO A 101 6.43 -1.99 1.09
C PRO A 101 6.45 -0.47 1.21
N ALA A 102 7.64 0.11 1.40
CA ALA A 102 7.79 1.53 1.70
C ALA A 102 7.15 2.44 0.66
N ASP A 103 7.40 2.21 -0.62
CA ASP A 103 6.91 3.07 -1.70
C ASP A 103 5.41 3.26 -1.72
N THR A 104 4.69 2.19 -1.46
CA THR A 104 3.24 2.22 -1.50
C THR A 104 2.66 2.73 -0.19
N ILE A 105 3.20 2.27 0.94
CA ILE A 105 2.63 2.48 2.27
C ILE A 105 3.09 3.80 2.87
N MET A 106 4.40 4.10 2.84
CA MET A 106 4.91 5.38 3.37
C MET A 106 4.33 6.57 2.62
N ALA A 107 4.28 6.50 1.29
CA ALA A 107 3.74 7.57 0.47
C ALA A 107 2.26 7.83 0.74
N ALA A 108 1.44 6.79 0.82
CA ALA A 108 0.02 6.90 1.12
C ALA A 108 -0.23 7.39 2.56
N ALA A 109 0.44 6.75 3.53
CA ALA A 109 0.30 7.10 4.94
C ALA A 109 0.77 8.54 5.22
N LEU A 110 1.89 8.98 4.62
CA LEU A 110 2.39 10.35 4.80
C LEU A 110 1.40 11.38 4.28
N ALA A 111 0.81 11.16 3.11
CA ALA A 111 -0.16 12.07 2.53
C ALA A 111 -1.42 12.19 3.41
N VAL A 112 -1.98 11.06 3.86
CA VAL A 112 -3.16 11.07 4.76
C VAL A 112 -2.78 11.66 6.13
N ALA A 113 -1.62 11.32 6.69
CA ALA A 113 -1.15 11.85 7.98
C ALA A 113 -1.04 13.37 7.96
N GLN A 114 -0.56 13.96 6.86
CA GLN A 114 -0.47 15.41 6.68
C GLN A 114 -1.86 16.06 6.55
N ARG A 115 -2.76 15.44 5.79
CA ARG A 115 -4.14 15.91 5.63
C ARG A 115 -4.89 15.91 6.96
N GLU A 116 -4.80 14.82 7.70
CA GLU A 116 -5.52 14.62 8.97
C GLU A 116 -4.77 15.19 10.19
N LYS A 117 -3.54 15.69 10.01
CA LYS A 117 -2.69 16.25 11.08
C LYS A 117 -2.51 15.31 12.25
N VAL A 118 -2.28 14.04 11.99
CA VAL A 118 -2.13 13.01 13.02
C VAL A 118 -0.77 13.09 13.72
N SER A 119 -0.65 12.46 14.89
CA SER A 119 0.62 12.38 15.62
C SER A 119 1.63 11.48 14.89
N PRO A 120 2.95 11.70 15.07
CA PRO A 120 3.99 10.82 14.54
C PRO A 120 3.82 9.37 14.99
N GLN A 121 3.35 9.14 16.21
CA GLN A 121 3.08 7.79 16.71
C GLN A 121 1.95 7.11 15.92
N ALA A 122 0.84 7.81 15.69
CA ALA A 122 -0.28 7.28 14.91
C ALA A 122 0.14 6.98 13.47
N PHE A 123 1.01 7.80 12.87
CA PHE A 123 1.60 7.55 11.56
C PHE A 123 2.43 6.26 11.56
N LEU A 124 3.34 6.07 12.52
CA LEU A 124 4.18 4.86 12.60
C LEU A 124 3.33 3.61 12.85
N ASP A 125 2.29 3.69 13.68
CA ASP A 125 1.36 2.59 13.92
C ASP A 125 0.62 2.18 12.63
N ALA A 126 0.18 3.15 11.86
CA ALA A 126 -0.47 2.91 10.58
C ALA A 126 0.48 2.28 9.56
N VAL A 127 1.74 2.72 9.51
CA VAL A 127 2.78 2.12 8.67
C VAL A 127 2.99 0.66 9.03
N VAL A 128 3.18 0.32 10.31
CA VAL A 128 3.36 -1.08 10.75
C VAL A 128 2.18 -1.94 10.30
N ARG A 129 0.94 -1.47 10.48
CA ARG A 129 -0.27 -2.18 10.03
C ARG A 129 -0.31 -2.38 8.52
N GLY A 130 0.07 -1.36 7.77
CA GLY A 130 0.14 -1.44 6.30
C GLY A 130 1.16 -2.45 5.83
N TYR A 131 2.38 -2.45 6.40
CA TYR A 131 3.42 -3.43 6.09
C TYR A 131 2.96 -4.85 6.35
N GLU A 132 2.35 -5.10 7.50
CA GLU A 132 1.83 -6.42 7.87
C GLU A 132 0.84 -6.94 6.83
N VAL A 133 -0.09 -6.12 6.36
CA VAL A 133 -1.06 -6.54 5.35
C VAL A 133 -0.42 -6.74 3.99
N ALA A 134 0.40 -5.81 3.51
CA ALA A 134 1.04 -5.94 2.20
C ALA A 134 1.92 -7.20 2.10
N ILE A 135 2.72 -7.46 3.15
CA ILE A 135 3.60 -8.61 3.20
C ILE A 135 2.79 -9.92 3.22
N ARG A 136 1.73 -10.02 4.04
CA ARG A 136 0.87 -11.21 4.09
C ARG A 136 0.15 -11.45 2.78
N VAL A 137 -0.37 -10.41 2.15
CA VAL A 137 -0.99 -10.52 0.82
C VAL A 137 0.04 -10.97 -0.22
N GLY A 138 1.27 -10.43 -0.18
CA GLY A 138 2.36 -10.85 -1.05
C GLY A 138 2.78 -12.33 -0.85
N LEU A 139 2.86 -12.78 0.40
CA LEU A 139 3.12 -14.20 0.72
C LEU A 139 2.00 -15.11 0.21
N LEU A 140 0.74 -14.68 0.32
CA LEU A 140 -0.41 -15.41 -0.22
C LEU A 140 -0.39 -15.45 -1.75
N ALA A 141 0.00 -14.37 -2.42
CA ALA A 141 0.11 -14.31 -3.87
C ALA A 141 1.18 -15.23 -4.45
N GLY A 142 2.34 -15.27 -3.80
CA GLY A 142 3.43 -16.21 -4.10
C GLY A 142 4.08 -16.01 -5.46
N THR A 143 5.00 -16.93 -5.79
CA THR A 143 5.79 -16.90 -7.03
C THR A 143 4.96 -16.94 -8.32
N PRO A 144 3.85 -17.70 -8.43
CA PRO A 144 3.06 -17.70 -9.66
C PRO A 144 2.46 -16.34 -10.01
N HIS A 145 2.08 -15.56 -9.00
CA HIS A 145 1.61 -14.19 -9.21
C HIS A 145 2.73 -13.29 -9.75
N TYR A 146 3.92 -13.39 -9.17
CA TYR A 146 5.09 -12.59 -9.56
C TYR A 146 5.54 -12.83 -10.99
N GLN A 147 5.21 -13.95 -11.60
CA GLN A 147 5.53 -14.21 -13.02
C GLN A 147 4.85 -13.25 -13.99
N HIS A 148 3.70 -12.71 -13.62
CA HIS A 148 2.86 -11.89 -14.50
C HIS A 148 2.60 -10.48 -13.97
N TRP A 149 2.72 -10.29 -12.64
CA TRP A 149 2.32 -9.08 -11.96
C TRP A 149 3.42 -8.55 -11.05
N TYR A 150 3.58 -7.25 -11.04
CA TYR A 150 4.46 -6.56 -10.10
C TYR A 150 3.85 -6.58 -8.70
N SER A 151 4.34 -7.48 -7.85
CA SER A 151 3.78 -7.75 -6.51
C SER A 151 3.76 -6.51 -5.61
N THR A 152 4.75 -5.63 -5.69
CA THR A 152 4.74 -4.37 -4.94
C THR A 152 3.49 -3.56 -5.22
N ALA A 153 3.09 -3.45 -6.48
CA ALA A 153 1.90 -2.67 -6.83
C ALA A 153 0.60 -3.42 -6.47
N THR A 154 0.50 -4.71 -6.83
CA THR A 154 -0.73 -5.48 -6.63
C THR A 154 -1.00 -5.86 -5.18
N CYS A 155 0.04 -6.04 -4.36
CA CYS A 155 -0.10 -6.36 -2.93
C CYS A 155 0.03 -5.12 -2.04
N GLY A 156 0.90 -4.17 -2.42
CA GLY A 156 1.12 -2.94 -1.67
C GLY A 156 -0.11 -2.04 -1.58
N VAL A 157 -1.00 -2.08 -2.57
CA VAL A 157 -2.27 -1.32 -2.53
C VAL A 157 -3.14 -1.69 -1.32
N PHE A 158 -3.14 -2.97 -0.91
CA PHE A 158 -3.84 -3.40 0.30
C PHE A 158 -3.19 -2.85 1.57
N GLY A 159 -1.85 -2.82 1.61
CA GLY A 159 -1.11 -2.20 2.71
C GLY A 159 -1.34 -0.69 2.78
N ALA A 160 -1.31 0.00 1.65
CA ALA A 160 -1.58 1.43 1.57
C ALA A 160 -3.01 1.76 2.05
N ALA A 161 -4.02 1.02 1.57
CA ALA A 161 -5.40 1.19 2.01
C ALA A 161 -5.56 0.91 3.53
N THR A 162 -4.86 -0.10 4.05
CA THR A 162 -4.85 -0.42 5.48
C THR A 162 -4.25 0.71 6.32
N ALA A 163 -3.10 1.24 5.92
CA ALA A 163 -2.47 2.36 6.64
C ALA A 163 -3.38 3.59 6.63
N CYS A 164 -3.98 3.92 5.47
CA CYS A 164 -4.93 5.02 5.35
C CYS A 164 -6.19 4.79 6.21
N ALA A 165 -6.78 3.59 6.17
CA ALA A 165 -7.93 3.24 6.99
C ALA A 165 -7.64 3.38 8.50
N SER A 166 -6.42 2.99 8.93
CA SER A 166 -5.96 3.17 10.31
C SER A 166 -5.86 4.63 10.72
N LEU A 167 -5.32 5.49 9.84
CA LEU A 167 -5.21 6.94 10.08
C LEU A 167 -6.56 7.65 10.12
N LEU A 168 -7.50 7.19 9.31
CA LEU A 168 -8.89 7.67 9.29
C LEU A 168 -9.74 7.06 10.40
N GLN A 169 -9.19 6.17 11.23
CA GLN A 169 -9.88 5.48 12.32
C GLN A 169 -11.15 4.74 11.86
N LEU A 170 -11.11 4.16 10.66
CA LEU A 170 -12.23 3.41 10.11
C LEU A 170 -12.52 2.18 10.97
N ASP A 171 -13.80 1.89 11.18
CA ASP A 171 -14.20 0.66 11.83
C ASP A 171 -13.90 -0.58 10.95
N VAL A 172 -14.08 -1.79 11.51
CA VAL A 172 -13.77 -3.06 10.81
C VAL A 172 -14.56 -3.20 9.51
N HIS A 173 -15.82 -2.77 9.49
CA HIS A 173 -16.65 -2.85 8.30
C HIS A 173 -16.16 -1.87 7.21
N GLN A 174 -15.88 -0.64 7.57
CA GLN A 174 -15.32 0.36 6.67
C GLN A 174 -13.92 -0.05 6.17
N ALA A 175 -13.07 -0.56 7.06
CA ALA A 175 -11.74 -1.05 6.68
C ALA A 175 -11.82 -2.26 5.71
N THR A 176 -12.82 -3.16 5.89
CA THR A 176 -13.09 -4.24 4.93
C THR A 176 -13.45 -3.68 3.55
N ASN A 177 -14.28 -2.65 3.52
CA ASN A 177 -14.63 -1.97 2.27
C ASN A 177 -13.41 -1.29 1.63
N ALA A 178 -12.52 -0.68 2.43
CA ALA A 178 -11.27 -0.09 1.92
C ALA A 178 -10.38 -1.14 1.22
N LEU A 179 -10.21 -2.33 1.83
CA LEU A 179 -9.46 -3.41 1.21
C LEU A 179 -10.16 -3.95 -0.05
N ALA A 180 -11.48 -3.98 -0.05
CA ALA A 180 -12.25 -4.37 -1.24
C ALA A 180 -12.02 -3.38 -2.40
N GLN A 181 -12.09 -2.07 -2.15
CA GLN A 181 -11.80 -1.04 -3.15
C GLN A 181 -10.34 -1.07 -3.59
N ALA A 182 -9.40 -1.37 -2.70
CA ALA A 182 -7.98 -1.55 -3.03
C ALA A 182 -7.79 -2.71 -4.02
N GLY A 183 -8.42 -3.86 -3.77
CA GLY A 183 -8.33 -5.02 -4.65
C GLY A 183 -8.90 -4.80 -6.04
N MET A 184 -9.93 -3.97 -6.17
CA MET A 184 -10.49 -3.58 -7.48
C MET A 184 -9.56 -2.65 -8.28
N GLN A 185 -8.57 -2.04 -7.64
CA GLN A 185 -7.59 -1.15 -8.25
C GLN A 185 -6.20 -1.79 -8.36
N ALA A 186 -6.02 -3.02 -7.85
CA ALA A 186 -4.75 -3.73 -7.93
C ALA A 186 -4.32 -3.92 -9.39
N SER A 187 -3.16 -3.35 -9.75
CA SER A 187 -2.65 -3.31 -11.12
C SER A 187 -1.13 -3.32 -11.14
N GLY A 188 -0.55 -3.50 -12.33
CA GLY A 188 0.90 -3.50 -12.52
C GLY A 188 1.36 -4.76 -13.27
N VAL A 189 1.25 -4.73 -14.60
CA VAL A 189 1.72 -5.82 -15.47
C VAL A 189 3.24 -5.81 -15.57
N TRP A 190 3.85 -7.00 -15.65
CA TRP A 190 5.30 -7.14 -15.66
C TRP A 190 5.98 -6.84 -16.99
N GLN A 191 5.24 -6.36 -18.01
CA GLN A 191 5.83 -5.97 -19.28
C GLN A 191 6.92 -4.90 -19.12
N CYS A 192 6.78 -4.02 -18.12
CA CYS A 192 7.80 -3.01 -17.78
C CYS A 192 9.17 -3.60 -17.39
N ARG A 193 9.25 -4.90 -17.07
CA ARG A 193 10.53 -5.60 -16.82
C ARG A 193 11.23 -5.99 -18.11
N MET A 194 10.48 -6.16 -19.19
CA MET A 194 10.98 -6.60 -20.49
C MET A 194 11.41 -5.43 -21.37
N GLU A 195 10.95 -4.22 -21.05
CA GLU A 195 11.17 -3.02 -21.84
C GLU A 195 11.68 -1.89 -20.95
N SER A 196 12.58 -1.07 -21.49
CA SER A 196 13.15 0.08 -20.75
C SER A 196 12.06 1.13 -20.51
N GLY A 197 12.04 1.71 -19.31
CA GLY A 197 11.14 2.80 -18.97
C GLY A 197 10.91 2.91 -17.46
N PHE A 198 10.05 3.85 -17.08
CA PHE A 198 9.74 4.15 -15.68
C PHE A 198 8.32 3.73 -15.26
N SER A 199 7.68 2.84 -16.02
CA SER A 199 6.31 2.39 -15.73
C SER A 199 6.21 1.53 -14.47
N LYS A 200 7.29 0.82 -14.10
CA LYS A 200 7.38 0.10 -12.82
C LYS A 200 7.18 1.07 -11.65
N GLN A 201 7.89 2.19 -11.65
CA GLN A 201 7.85 3.19 -10.59
C GLN A 201 6.48 3.88 -10.51
N LEU A 202 5.88 4.17 -11.67
CA LEU A 202 4.49 4.65 -11.71
C LEU A 202 3.53 3.67 -11.04
N SER A 203 3.74 2.35 -11.20
CA SER A 203 2.87 1.34 -10.58
C SER A 203 2.93 1.39 -9.06
N SER A 204 4.11 1.64 -8.45
CA SER A 204 4.24 1.84 -7.00
C SER A 204 3.47 3.08 -6.53
N GLY A 205 3.69 4.23 -7.19
CA GLY A 205 2.98 5.47 -6.87
C GLY A 205 1.48 5.38 -7.10
N ARG A 206 1.06 4.70 -8.17
CA ARG A 206 -0.37 4.45 -8.43
C ARG A 206 -1.00 3.59 -7.33
N SER A 207 -0.26 2.62 -6.82
CA SER A 207 -0.69 1.78 -5.71
C SER A 207 -0.90 2.60 -4.43
N ALA A 208 0.02 3.51 -4.12
CA ALA A 208 -0.13 4.45 -3.00
C ALA A 208 -1.38 5.33 -3.17
N GLN A 209 -1.55 5.94 -4.35
CA GLN A 209 -2.73 6.75 -4.69
C GLN A 209 -4.03 5.96 -4.56
N SER A 210 -4.06 4.73 -5.10
CA SER A 210 -5.24 3.86 -5.05
C SER A 210 -5.59 3.46 -3.61
N GLY A 211 -4.59 3.30 -2.74
CA GLY A 211 -4.79 3.05 -1.31
C GLY A 211 -5.47 4.22 -0.59
N VAL A 212 -5.06 5.45 -0.89
CA VAL A 212 -5.73 6.67 -0.38
C VAL A 212 -7.17 6.72 -0.84
N LEU A 213 -7.41 6.62 -2.16
CA LEU A 213 -8.75 6.65 -2.74
C LEU A 213 -9.66 5.54 -2.17
N ALA A 214 -9.11 4.31 -1.99
CA ALA A 214 -9.86 3.19 -1.44
C ALA A 214 -10.35 3.45 -0.01
N ALA A 215 -9.49 4.03 0.83
CA ALA A 215 -9.84 4.38 2.20
C ALA A 215 -10.86 5.54 2.25
N ASP A 216 -10.69 6.56 1.43
CA ASP A 216 -11.60 7.71 1.35
C ASP A 216 -13.01 7.28 0.85
N LEU A 217 -13.09 6.42 -0.17
CA LEU A 217 -14.36 5.88 -0.66
C LEU A 217 -15.05 5.02 0.42
N ALA A 218 -14.30 4.22 1.17
CA ALA A 218 -14.85 3.43 2.26
C ALA A 218 -15.34 4.31 3.41
N ALA A 219 -14.61 5.37 3.76
CA ALA A 219 -15.04 6.38 4.72
C ALA A 219 -16.34 7.07 4.29
N ALA A 220 -16.51 7.30 2.98
CA ALA A 220 -17.72 7.86 2.39
C ALA A 220 -18.89 6.84 2.29
N GLY A 221 -18.69 5.59 2.73
CA GLY A 221 -19.73 4.55 2.76
C GLY A 221 -19.79 3.68 1.51
N MET A 222 -18.81 3.74 0.60
CA MET A 222 -18.80 2.86 -0.57
C MET A 222 -18.49 1.41 -0.19
N ALA A 223 -19.48 0.54 -0.31
CA ALA A 223 -19.34 -0.88 -0.05
C ALA A 223 -18.58 -1.61 -1.16
N GLY A 224 -17.89 -2.69 -0.81
CA GLY A 224 -17.14 -3.53 -1.74
C GLY A 224 -17.28 -5.02 -1.45
N PRO A 225 -16.72 -5.89 -2.30
CA PRO A 225 -16.83 -7.34 -2.13
C PRO A 225 -16.04 -7.84 -0.91
N ARG A 226 -16.74 -8.39 0.09
CA ARG A 226 -16.15 -8.91 1.33
C ARG A 226 -15.05 -9.95 1.12
N HIS A 227 -15.12 -10.72 0.04
CA HIS A 227 -14.21 -11.83 -0.29
C HIS A 227 -13.25 -11.47 -1.43
N ILE A 228 -12.70 -10.24 -1.42
CA ILE A 228 -11.83 -9.74 -2.50
C ILE A 228 -10.56 -10.58 -2.65
N LEU A 229 -10.04 -11.16 -1.58
CA LEU A 229 -8.82 -11.97 -1.58
C LEU A 229 -9.06 -13.44 -1.93
N GLU A 230 -10.16 -14.06 -1.47
CA GLU A 230 -10.42 -15.50 -1.56
C GLU A 230 -11.61 -15.89 -2.43
N GLY A 231 -12.43 -14.93 -2.87
CA GLY A 231 -13.63 -15.20 -3.68
C GLY A 231 -13.34 -15.89 -5.01
N GLN A 232 -14.36 -16.44 -5.67
CA GLN A 232 -14.21 -17.17 -6.94
C GLN A 232 -13.58 -16.32 -8.06
N ARG A 233 -13.79 -15.00 -8.05
CA ARG A 233 -13.22 -14.02 -8.98
C ARG A 233 -12.29 -13.05 -8.24
N ARG A 234 -11.46 -13.60 -7.37
CA ARG A 234 -10.54 -12.87 -6.51
C ARG A 234 -9.46 -12.09 -7.26
N ALA A 235 -8.93 -11.08 -6.64
CA ALA A 235 -7.83 -10.26 -7.17
C ALA A 235 -6.57 -11.10 -7.49
N MET A 236 -6.34 -12.22 -6.80
CA MET A 236 -5.17 -13.09 -6.93
C MET A 236 -5.59 -14.51 -7.32
N LYS A 237 -5.93 -14.71 -8.58
CA LYS A 237 -6.55 -15.93 -9.12
C LYS A 237 -5.67 -17.21 -9.02
N GLN A 238 -4.38 -17.12 -8.77
CA GLN A 238 -3.43 -18.24 -8.85
C GLN A 238 -3.17 -18.97 -7.54
N LEU A 239 -3.93 -18.68 -6.47
CA LEU A 239 -3.83 -19.43 -5.23
C LEU A 239 -4.46 -20.82 -5.41
N GLN A 240 -3.68 -21.78 -5.91
CA GLN A 240 -4.09 -23.18 -6.06
C GLN A 240 -3.93 -24.02 -4.77
N HIS A 241 -3.62 -23.42 -3.61
CA HIS A 241 -3.52 -24.17 -2.37
C HIS A 241 -4.71 -23.90 -1.45
N PRO A 242 -5.47 -24.95 -1.10
CA PRO A 242 -6.34 -24.89 0.07
C PRO A 242 -5.42 -24.82 1.30
N LEU A 243 -5.70 -23.87 2.19
CA LEU A 243 -5.13 -23.83 3.52
C LEU A 243 -3.62 -23.57 3.63
N ILE A 244 -3.18 -22.34 3.30
CA ILE A 244 -2.18 -21.75 4.18
C ILE A 244 -2.97 -21.30 5.43
N THR A 245 -3.04 -22.19 6.40
CA THR A 245 -3.32 -21.76 7.77
C THR A 245 -2.31 -20.67 8.06
N ILE A 246 -2.78 -19.44 8.26
CA ILE A 246 -1.92 -18.34 8.70
C ILE A 246 -1.47 -18.77 10.09
N GLN A 247 -0.39 -19.51 10.16
CA GLN A 247 0.28 -19.80 11.42
C GLN A 247 0.83 -18.46 11.86
N LEU A 248 0.04 -17.83 12.72
CA LEU A 248 0.49 -16.71 13.50
C LEU A 248 1.65 -17.26 14.35
N HIS A 249 2.89 -17.01 13.95
CA HIS A 249 4.00 -17.23 14.85
C HIS A 249 3.72 -16.35 16.07
N GLN A 250 3.31 -17.03 17.14
CA GLN A 250 3.39 -16.46 18.47
C GLN A 250 4.88 -16.21 18.75
N PRO A 251 5.20 -15.11 19.46
CA PRO A 251 6.57 -14.71 19.79
C PRO A 251 7.33 -15.82 20.53
#